data_8a2db2612624580cf9c512506eabac54
#
_entry.id   8a2db2612624580cf9c512506eabac54
#
_cell.length_a   1.000
_cell.length_b   1.000
_cell.length_c   1.000
_cell.angle_alpha   90.00
_cell.angle_beta   90.00
_cell.angle_gamma   90.00
#
_symmetry.space_group_name_H-M   'P 1'
#
loop_
_entity.id
_entity.type
_entity.pdbx_description
1 polymer ?
#
loop_
_entity_poly.entity_id
_entity_poly.type
_entity_poly.pdbx_seq_one_letter_code
_entity_poly.pdbx_strand_id
1 'polypeptide(L)'
;MKRLKAYTVHDGGDHSVIRFAASNVVARREGANELDCAFDEVDYCTRSPEFDAYAPGPVPPLVAIKHGWWFECRHCGQQASEYSEGPVIEDGDGVFCSPACEMCDFAEARARTAADVALLEVFDAKFSGATMLHAYANLDGHRLEAGTQFGSRHSTGSVVTFKFPGGAGVARWVFGDEDVTVDRDDIAAFCAWRGKPAPEYLREVLP
;
A
#
# COMPACT_ATOMS: atom_id res chain seq x y z
N MET A 1 30.26 -8.50 -25.33
CA MET A 1 28.91 -8.57 -24.81
C MET A 1 27.93 -8.32 -25.96
N LYS A 2 26.86 -9.10 -26.14
CA LYS A 2 25.83 -8.80 -27.14
C LYS A 2 25.07 -7.54 -26.70
N ARG A 3 24.88 -6.61 -27.64
CA ARG A 3 24.13 -5.38 -27.42
C ARG A 3 22.67 -5.72 -27.13
N LEU A 4 22.13 -5.24 -26.01
CA LEU A 4 20.73 -5.37 -25.68
C LEU A 4 19.89 -4.48 -26.60
N LYS A 5 18.70 -4.94 -26.91
CA LYS A 5 17.74 -4.26 -27.78
C LYS A 5 16.40 -4.20 -27.05
N ALA A 6 15.66 -3.12 -27.22
CA ALA A 6 14.34 -2.98 -26.64
C ALA A 6 13.27 -3.76 -27.43
N TYR A 7 12.36 -4.36 -26.70
CA TYR A 7 11.19 -5.07 -27.25
C TYR A 7 9.97 -4.70 -26.41
N THR A 8 8.84 -4.46 -27.08
CA THR A 8 7.54 -4.38 -26.43
C THR A 8 6.93 -5.77 -26.38
N VAL A 9 6.53 -6.20 -25.20
CA VAL A 9 5.85 -7.47 -24.93
C VAL A 9 4.46 -7.17 -24.40
N HIS A 10 3.44 -7.84 -24.94
CA HIS A 10 2.03 -7.61 -24.65
C HIS A 10 1.32 -8.92 -24.33
N ASP A 11 0.46 -8.93 -23.30
CA ASP A 11 -0.25 -10.11 -22.80
C ASP A 11 -1.56 -10.45 -23.54
N GLY A 12 -1.95 -9.63 -24.53
CA GLY A 12 -3.25 -9.75 -25.20
C GLY A 12 -4.41 -9.08 -24.50
N GLY A 13 -4.17 -8.58 -23.26
CA GLY A 13 -5.10 -7.75 -22.48
C GLY A 13 -4.75 -6.27 -22.57
N ASP A 14 -4.64 -5.62 -21.41
CA ASP A 14 -4.35 -4.17 -21.34
C ASP A 14 -2.90 -3.89 -20.88
N HIS A 15 -2.07 -4.92 -20.71
CA HIS A 15 -0.73 -4.75 -20.15
C HIS A 15 0.37 -4.95 -21.19
N SER A 16 1.33 -4.06 -21.16
CA SER A 16 2.53 -4.12 -21.97
C SER A 16 3.76 -3.77 -21.14
N VAL A 17 4.89 -4.37 -21.46
CA VAL A 17 6.17 -4.06 -20.83
C VAL A 17 7.26 -3.88 -21.88
N ILE A 18 8.26 -3.02 -21.59
CA ILE A 18 9.44 -2.85 -22.40
C ILE A 18 10.58 -3.70 -21.81
N ARG A 19 11.14 -4.62 -22.61
CA ARG A 19 12.24 -5.49 -22.21
C ARG A 19 13.49 -5.27 -23.05
N PHE A 20 14.64 -5.25 -22.40
CA PHE A 20 15.94 -5.12 -23.04
C PHE A 20 16.63 -6.48 -23.08
N ALA A 21 16.66 -7.12 -24.25
CA ALA A 21 17.20 -8.45 -24.42
C ALA A 21 18.10 -8.58 -25.65
N ALA A 22 18.90 -9.63 -25.68
CA ALA A 22 19.76 -9.95 -26.82
C ALA A 22 18.97 -10.54 -28.01
N SER A 23 17.76 -11.04 -27.78
CA SER A 23 16.87 -11.61 -28.80
C SER A 23 15.41 -11.51 -28.39
N ASN A 24 14.51 -11.60 -29.38
CA ASN A 24 13.06 -11.60 -29.19
C ASN A 24 12.60 -12.71 -28.22
N VAL A 25 13.13 -13.93 -28.36
CA VAL A 25 12.72 -15.07 -27.49
C VAL A 25 13.06 -14.82 -26.02
N VAL A 26 14.21 -14.18 -25.75
CA VAL A 26 14.59 -13.81 -24.38
C VAL A 26 13.66 -12.71 -23.86
N ALA A 27 13.42 -11.66 -24.67
CA ALA A 27 12.49 -10.58 -24.30
C ALA A 27 11.08 -11.12 -24.02
N ARG A 28 10.56 -12.02 -24.86
CA ARG A 28 9.23 -12.64 -24.68
C ARG A 28 9.15 -13.41 -23.35
N ARG A 29 10.19 -14.17 -23.00
CA ARG A 29 10.23 -14.91 -21.73
C ARG A 29 10.27 -13.97 -20.52
N GLU A 30 11.13 -12.97 -20.56
CA GLU A 30 11.26 -12.01 -19.46
C GLU A 30 9.99 -11.14 -19.32
N GLY A 31 9.38 -10.77 -20.44
CA GLY A 31 8.10 -10.05 -20.45
C GLY A 31 6.95 -10.88 -19.89
N ALA A 32 6.85 -12.17 -20.30
CA ALA A 32 5.85 -13.09 -19.77
C ALA A 32 5.94 -13.22 -18.23
N ASN A 33 7.17 -13.35 -17.71
CA ASN A 33 7.39 -13.42 -16.27
C ASN A 33 6.95 -12.13 -15.53
N GLU A 34 7.14 -10.96 -16.15
CA GLU A 34 6.72 -9.70 -15.53
C GLU A 34 5.23 -9.47 -15.63
N LEU A 35 4.61 -9.91 -16.71
CA LEU A 35 3.16 -9.83 -16.93
C LEU A 35 2.40 -10.96 -16.19
N ASP A 36 3.12 -11.83 -15.47
CA ASP A 36 2.58 -12.99 -14.74
C ASP A 36 1.71 -13.89 -15.65
N CYS A 37 2.16 -14.10 -16.89
CA CYS A 37 1.49 -14.95 -17.87
C CYS A 37 2.43 -16.03 -18.42
N ALA A 38 1.87 -17.07 -19.05
CA ALA A 38 2.66 -18.11 -19.67
C ALA A 38 3.32 -17.60 -20.97
N PHE A 39 4.45 -18.21 -21.38
CA PHE A 39 5.18 -17.80 -22.58
C PHE A 39 4.35 -17.85 -23.87
N ASP A 40 3.43 -18.78 -23.98
CA ASP A 40 2.51 -18.96 -25.09
C ASP A 40 1.28 -18.04 -25.03
N GLU A 41 0.98 -17.46 -23.86
CA GLU A 41 -0.08 -16.48 -23.68
C GLU A 41 0.35 -15.06 -24.08
N VAL A 42 1.65 -14.79 -24.23
CA VAL A 42 2.11 -13.50 -24.79
C VAL A 42 1.54 -13.35 -26.20
N ASP A 43 0.76 -12.31 -26.43
CA ASP A 43 0.15 -12.04 -27.72
C ASP A 43 1.23 -11.65 -28.77
N TYR A 44 1.99 -10.61 -28.46
CA TYR A 44 3.11 -10.22 -29.31
C TYR A 44 4.35 -9.80 -28.52
N CYS A 45 5.50 -9.94 -29.18
CA CYS A 45 6.78 -9.41 -28.74
C CYS A 45 7.47 -8.76 -29.95
N THR A 46 7.43 -7.45 -30.04
CA THR A 46 7.92 -6.69 -31.19
C THR A 46 9.14 -5.86 -30.83
N ARG A 47 9.93 -5.55 -31.85
CA ARG A 47 11.14 -4.72 -31.72
C ARG A 47 10.75 -3.25 -31.58
N SER A 48 11.31 -2.56 -30.56
CA SER A 48 11.03 -1.14 -30.23
C SER A 48 12.34 -0.33 -30.22
N PRO A 49 12.93 -0.06 -31.41
CA PRO A 49 14.25 0.55 -31.53
C PRO A 49 14.35 1.96 -30.93
N GLU A 50 13.23 2.66 -30.79
CA GLU A 50 13.09 3.97 -30.17
C GLU A 50 13.56 4.00 -28.72
N PHE A 51 13.50 2.85 -28.04
CA PHE A 51 13.91 2.70 -26.64
C PHE A 51 15.33 2.14 -26.46
N ASP A 52 16.05 1.80 -27.53
CA ASP A 52 17.39 1.18 -27.44
C ASP A 52 18.41 1.99 -26.63
N ALA A 53 18.27 3.31 -26.65
CA ALA A 53 19.17 4.21 -25.94
C ALA A 53 19.07 4.07 -24.41
N TYR A 54 17.98 3.48 -23.90
CA TYR A 54 17.72 3.33 -22.48
C TYR A 54 18.19 1.98 -21.92
N ALA A 55 18.79 1.11 -22.75
CA ALA A 55 19.27 -0.20 -22.28
C ALA A 55 20.35 -0.06 -21.17
N PRO A 56 20.25 -0.83 -20.08
CA PRO A 56 19.35 -1.94 -19.81
C PRO A 56 17.98 -1.57 -19.22
N GLY A 57 17.61 -0.30 -19.14
CA GLY A 57 16.36 0.21 -18.61
C GLY A 57 16.47 0.83 -17.22
N PRO A 58 15.37 1.33 -16.62
CA PRO A 58 14.04 1.48 -17.23
C PRO A 58 13.95 2.60 -18.27
N VAL A 59 12.91 2.57 -19.10
CA VAL A 59 12.54 3.70 -19.98
C VAL A 59 11.76 4.71 -19.15
N PRO A 60 12.12 6.00 -19.13
CA PRO A 60 11.35 7.00 -18.43
C PRO A 60 9.91 7.06 -18.94
N PRO A 61 8.90 7.13 -18.06
CA PRO A 61 7.49 7.14 -18.45
C PRO A 61 7.13 8.22 -19.46
N LEU A 62 7.64 9.44 -19.31
CA LEU A 62 7.37 10.52 -20.27
C LEU A 62 7.95 10.25 -21.66
N VAL A 63 9.04 9.47 -21.75
CA VAL A 63 9.58 9.04 -23.04
C VAL A 63 8.66 7.99 -23.65
N ALA A 64 8.21 7.03 -22.89
CA ALA A 64 7.28 6.01 -23.38
C ALA A 64 5.97 6.65 -23.86
N ILE A 65 5.41 7.62 -23.13
CA ILE A 65 4.21 8.36 -23.49
C ILE A 65 4.35 9.04 -24.86
N LYS A 66 5.50 9.66 -25.16
CA LYS A 66 5.79 10.26 -26.49
C LYS A 66 5.79 9.25 -27.64
N HIS A 67 5.88 7.97 -27.33
CA HIS A 67 5.81 6.86 -28.27
C HIS A 67 4.48 6.08 -28.20
N GLY A 68 3.41 6.73 -27.70
CA GLY A 68 2.06 6.20 -27.71
C GLY A 68 1.71 5.29 -26.52
N TRP A 69 2.58 5.24 -25.52
CA TRP A 69 2.28 4.52 -24.28
C TRP A 69 1.35 5.36 -23.40
N TRP A 70 0.67 4.68 -22.47
CA TRP A 70 -0.08 5.31 -21.41
C TRP A 70 0.22 4.62 -20.07
N PHE A 71 -0.02 5.33 -18.98
CA PHE A 71 0.17 4.85 -17.62
C PHE A 71 -1.05 5.24 -16.79
N GLU A 72 -1.32 4.48 -15.75
CA GLU A 72 -2.30 4.90 -14.76
C GLU A 72 -1.72 6.00 -13.86
N CYS A 73 -2.50 7.04 -13.61
CA CYS A 73 -2.14 8.08 -12.65
C CYS A 73 -2.11 7.49 -11.23
N ARG A 74 -0.99 7.64 -10.53
CA ARG A 74 -0.82 7.11 -9.16
C ARG A 74 -1.89 7.57 -8.18
N HIS A 75 -2.45 8.77 -8.38
CA HIS A 75 -3.44 9.32 -7.46
C HIS A 75 -4.87 8.93 -7.84
N CYS A 76 -5.28 9.15 -9.08
CA CYS A 76 -6.70 9.02 -9.47
C CYS A 76 -7.02 7.79 -10.34
N GLY A 77 -6.00 7.01 -10.77
CA GLY A 77 -6.19 5.85 -11.65
C GLY A 77 -6.58 6.18 -13.10
N GLN A 78 -6.71 7.47 -13.45
CA GLN A 78 -7.02 7.85 -14.83
C GLN A 78 -5.82 7.65 -15.73
N GLN A 79 -6.09 7.38 -17.00
CA GLN A 79 -5.08 7.23 -18.03
C GLN A 79 -4.29 8.54 -18.23
N ALA A 80 -2.97 8.47 -18.08
CA ALA A 80 -2.02 9.53 -18.42
C ALA A 80 -1.32 9.18 -19.72
N SER A 81 -1.50 9.99 -20.75
CA SER A 81 -1.01 9.77 -22.12
C SER A 81 -0.65 11.10 -22.78
N GLU A 82 -0.22 11.06 -24.03
CA GLU A 82 0.00 12.28 -24.83
C GLU A 82 -1.29 13.09 -25.08
N TYR A 83 -2.46 12.48 -24.87
CA TYR A 83 -3.78 13.11 -25.02
C TYR A 83 -4.37 13.65 -23.70
N SER A 84 -3.61 13.59 -22.62
CA SER A 84 -4.05 14.16 -21.33
C SER A 84 -4.27 15.67 -21.45
N GLU A 85 -5.31 16.21 -20.80
CA GLU A 85 -5.69 17.63 -20.90
C GLU A 85 -4.61 18.59 -20.32
N GLY A 86 -3.67 18.08 -19.56
CA GLY A 86 -2.59 18.85 -18.93
C GLY A 86 -1.25 18.14 -18.99
N PRO A 87 -0.20 18.78 -18.46
CA PRO A 87 1.12 18.17 -18.42
C PRO A 87 1.10 16.94 -17.51
N VAL A 88 1.52 15.80 -18.04
CA VAL A 88 1.80 14.60 -17.26
C VAL A 88 3.09 14.84 -16.47
N ILE A 89 3.07 14.53 -15.18
CA ILE A 89 4.21 14.69 -14.28
C ILE A 89 4.80 13.30 -14.02
N GLU A 90 6.10 13.17 -14.22
CA GLU A 90 6.86 11.95 -13.92
C GLU A 90 7.34 11.97 -12.47
N ASP A 91 7.14 10.86 -11.76
CA ASP A 91 7.64 10.64 -10.40
C ASP A 91 8.21 9.22 -10.29
N GLY A 92 9.51 9.10 -10.41
CA GLY A 92 10.21 7.82 -10.45
C GLY A 92 9.82 6.97 -11.64
N ASP A 93 9.21 5.83 -11.39
CA ASP A 93 8.70 4.88 -12.38
C ASP A 93 7.21 5.04 -12.70
N GLY A 94 6.55 6.01 -12.03
CA GLY A 94 5.13 6.31 -12.18
C GLY A 94 4.86 7.71 -12.72
N VAL A 95 3.58 8.03 -12.87
CA VAL A 95 3.13 9.32 -13.36
C VAL A 95 1.91 9.85 -12.62
N PHE A 96 1.72 11.17 -12.67
CA PHE A 96 0.45 11.84 -12.38
C PHE A 96 -0.11 12.44 -13.67
N CYS A 97 -1.41 12.29 -13.89
CA CYS A 97 -2.07 12.85 -15.09
C CYS A 97 -2.13 14.37 -15.09
N SER A 98 -1.85 15.01 -13.97
CA SER A 98 -1.83 16.48 -13.81
C SER A 98 -1.06 16.90 -12.55
N PRO A 99 -0.60 18.18 -12.48
CA PRO A 99 -0.02 18.74 -11.26
C PRO A 99 -0.98 18.73 -10.06
N ALA A 100 -2.29 18.77 -10.32
CA ALA A 100 -3.28 18.69 -9.25
C ALA A 100 -3.28 17.30 -8.59
N CYS A 101 -3.17 16.22 -9.37
CA CYS A 101 -3.06 14.86 -8.83
C CYS A 101 -1.78 14.67 -8.03
N GLU A 102 -0.65 15.19 -8.51
CA GLU A 102 0.61 15.17 -7.77
C GLU A 102 0.48 15.87 -6.41
N MET A 103 -0.08 17.10 -6.40
CA MET A 103 -0.28 17.84 -5.16
C MET A 103 -1.22 17.13 -4.18
N CYS A 104 -2.29 16.51 -4.69
CA CYS A 104 -3.22 15.74 -3.87
C CYS A 104 -2.55 14.50 -3.25
N ASP A 105 -1.81 13.73 -4.04
CA ASP A 105 -1.08 12.56 -3.56
C ASP A 105 -0.09 12.91 -2.44
N PHE A 106 0.71 13.96 -2.63
CA PHE A 106 1.64 14.43 -1.60
C PHE A 106 0.93 15.03 -0.38
N ALA A 107 -0.23 15.65 -0.55
CA ALA A 107 -1.02 16.14 0.58
C ALA A 107 -1.58 14.97 1.40
N GLU A 108 -2.10 13.94 0.75
CA GLU A 108 -2.58 12.72 1.40
C GLU A 108 -1.46 11.96 2.11
N ALA A 109 -0.29 11.83 1.48
CA ALA A 109 0.88 11.20 2.10
C ALA A 109 1.32 11.94 3.38
N ARG A 110 1.37 13.29 3.33
CA ARG A 110 1.68 14.11 4.51
C ARG A 110 0.61 13.99 5.61
N ALA A 111 -0.66 13.98 5.23
CA ALA A 111 -1.77 13.81 6.19
C ALA A 111 -1.71 12.44 6.87
N ARG A 112 -1.40 11.39 6.12
CA ARG A 112 -1.21 10.03 6.65
C ARG A 112 -0.05 9.98 7.65
N THR A 113 1.11 10.53 7.27
CA THR A 113 2.27 10.60 8.18
C THR A 113 1.95 11.37 9.45
N ALA A 114 1.25 12.50 9.36
CA ALA A 114 0.86 13.29 10.52
C ALA A 114 -0.13 12.52 11.43
N ALA A 115 -1.06 11.78 10.84
CA ALA A 115 -2.00 10.94 11.59
C ALA A 115 -1.29 9.77 12.30
N ASP A 116 -0.31 9.13 11.65
CA ASP A 116 0.51 8.09 12.29
C ASP A 116 1.26 8.64 13.50
N VAL A 117 1.91 9.80 13.38
CA VAL A 117 2.62 10.45 14.49
C VAL A 117 1.65 10.78 15.62
N ALA A 118 0.51 11.39 15.31
CA ALA A 118 -0.49 11.73 16.33
C ALA A 118 -1.05 10.48 17.05
N LEU A 119 -1.27 9.40 16.31
CA LEU A 119 -1.73 8.11 16.89
C LEU A 119 -0.70 7.57 17.89
N LEU A 120 0.59 7.66 17.57
CA LEU A 120 1.68 7.22 18.44
C LEU A 120 1.75 8.05 19.71
N GLU A 121 1.66 9.38 19.61
CA GLU A 121 1.67 10.29 20.77
C GLU A 121 0.50 9.99 21.72
N VAL A 122 -0.70 9.80 21.17
CA VAL A 122 -1.87 9.44 21.99
C VAL A 122 -1.73 8.06 22.62
N PHE A 123 -1.16 7.10 21.89
CA PHE A 123 -0.89 5.75 22.42
C PHE A 123 0.08 5.84 23.61
N ASP A 124 1.22 6.49 23.46
CA ASP A 124 2.21 6.62 24.52
C ASP A 124 1.67 7.31 25.77
N ALA A 125 0.85 8.34 25.57
CA ALA A 125 0.20 9.03 26.68
C ALA A 125 -0.84 8.16 27.40
N LYS A 126 -1.60 7.33 26.62
CA LYS A 126 -2.68 6.49 27.17
C LYS A 126 -2.14 5.20 27.80
N PHE A 127 -1.06 4.62 27.25
CA PHE A 127 -0.56 3.30 27.59
C PHE A 127 0.91 3.31 28.02
N SER A 128 1.23 4.20 28.97
CA SER A 128 2.58 4.34 29.50
C SER A 128 3.15 3.01 29.99
N GLY A 129 4.35 2.67 29.51
CA GLY A 129 5.03 1.41 29.81
C GLY A 129 4.63 0.24 28.90
N ALA A 130 3.72 0.42 27.95
CA ALA A 130 3.47 -0.57 26.90
C ALA A 130 4.56 -0.51 25.82
N THR A 131 4.74 -1.62 25.12
CA THR A 131 5.62 -1.70 23.94
C THR A 131 4.77 -1.87 22.70
N MET A 132 4.72 -0.86 21.85
CA MET A 132 3.99 -0.92 20.58
C MET A 132 4.64 -1.96 19.64
N LEU A 133 3.82 -2.74 18.97
CA LEU A 133 4.24 -3.70 17.94
C LEU A 133 3.90 -3.21 16.55
N HIS A 134 2.68 -2.68 16.39
CA HIS A 134 2.20 -2.17 15.12
C HIS A 134 1.16 -1.08 15.36
N ALA A 135 1.20 -0.02 14.55
CA ALA A 135 0.21 1.04 14.50
C ALA A 135 -0.22 1.28 13.06
N TYR A 136 -1.49 1.55 12.87
CA TYR A 136 -2.07 1.88 11.57
C TYR A 136 -3.08 3.00 11.74
N ALA A 137 -2.78 4.18 11.19
CA ALA A 137 -3.72 5.29 11.15
C ALA A 137 -4.60 5.17 9.88
N ASN A 138 -5.90 5.02 10.10
CA ASN A 138 -6.89 4.98 9.02
C ASN A 138 -7.54 6.36 8.86
N LEU A 139 -7.18 7.08 7.81
CA LEU A 139 -7.79 8.40 7.50
C LEU A 139 -9.17 8.27 6.86
N ASP A 140 -9.46 7.14 6.20
CA ASP A 140 -10.73 6.92 5.49
C ASP A 140 -11.87 6.53 6.43
N GLY A 141 -11.56 6.01 7.62
CA GLY A 141 -12.55 5.59 8.62
C GLY A 141 -13.44 6.70 9.17
N HIS A 142 -13.09 7.94 8.99
CA HIS A 142 -13.91 9.10 9.39
C HIS A 142 -14.93 9.52 8.33
N ARG A 143 -14.95 8.89 7.15
CA ARG A 143 -15.85 9.23 6.02
C ARG A 143 -17.05 8.32 5.89
N LEU A 144 -17.18 7.31 6.73
CA LEU A 144 -18.36 6.45 6.72
C LEU A 144 -19.51 7.16 7.43
N GLU A 145 -20.40 7.70 6.62
CA GLU A 145 -21.69 8.22 7.05
C GLU A 145 -22.41 7.22 7.96
N ALA A 146 -22.98 7.70 9.06
CA ALA A 146 -23.87 6.96 9.92
C ALA A 146 -25.02 6.38 9.09
N GLY A 147 -24.99 5.09 8.76
CA GLY A 147 -26.12 4.48 8.05
C GLY A 147 -25.93 3.08 7.47
N THR A 148 -24.77 2.49 7.40
CA THR A 148 -24.62 1.13 6.93
C THR A 148 -24.44 0.13 8.07
N GLN A 149 -25.56 -0.37 8.60
CA GLN A 149 -25.60 -1.63 9.33
C GLN A 149 -25.25 -2.77 8.36
N PHE A 150 -24.01 -3.24 8.37
CA PHE A 150 -23.71 -4.61 8.00
C PHE A 150 -22.58 -5.13 8.89
N GLY A 151 -22.90 -6.18 9.63
CA GLY A 151 -22.08 -6.82 10.64
C GLY A 151 -20.79 -7.44 10.08
N SER A 152 -19.75 -6.66 10.05
CA SER A 152 -18.39 -7.16 10.09
C SER A 152 -17.67 -6.35 11.17
N ARG A 153 -17.23 -7.03 12.23
CA ARG A 153 -16.42 -6.47 13.34
C ARG A 153 -14.99 -6.17 12.86
N HIS A 154 -14.82 -5.63 11.67
CA HIS A 154 -13.56 -5.09 11.22
C HIS A 154 -13.63 -3.60 11.50
N SER A 155 -12.99 -3.19 12.58
CA SER A 155 -12.90 -1.78 12.96
C SER A 155 -12.29 -1.01 11.79
N THR A 156 -13.06 -0.08 11.26
CA THR A 156 -12.63 0.89 10.24
C THR A 156 -11.76 2.02 10.85
N GLY A 157 -11.46 1.96 12.14
CA GLY A 157 -10.68 2.96 12.87
C GLY A 157 -9.18 2.72 12.83
N SER A 158 -8.42 3.74 13.24
CA SER A 158 -6.98 3.61 13.51
C SER A 158 -6.72 2.62 14.63
N VAL A 159 -5.73 1.74 14.47
CA VAL A 159 -5.50 0.61 15.35
C VAL A 159 -4.07 0.57 15.83
N VAL A 160 -3.87 0.24 17.11
CA VAL A 160 -2.55 -0.06 17.68
C VAL A 160 -2.57 -1.45 18.30
N THR A 161 -1.58 -2.27 17.99
CA THR A 161 -1.30 -3.53 18.68
C THR A 161 -0.03 -3.39 19.52
N PHE A 162 -0.06 -3.90 20.74
CA PHE A 162 1.03 -3.67 21.69
C PHE A 162 1.15 -4.80 22.73
N LYS A 163 2.32 -4.88 23.34
CA LYS A 163 2.55 -5.68 24.58
C LYS A 163 2.50 -4.76 25.78
N PHE A 164 2.06 -5.31 26.89
CA PHE A 164 1.97 -4.57 28.16
C PHE A 164 2.61 -5.36 29.31
N PRO A 165 3.04 -4.70 30.39
CA PRO A 165 3.67 -5.35 31.53
C PRO A 165 2.77 -6.42 32.17
N GLY A 166 3.29 -7.63 32.31
CA GLY A 166 2.60 -8.77 32.92
C GLY A 166 1.69 -9.55 31.97
N GLY A 167 1.46 -9.09 30.73
CA GLY A 167 0.73 -9.85 29.72
C GLY A 167 1.65 -10.78 28.92
N ALA A 168 1.15 -11.94 28.52
CA ALA A 168 1.85 -12.89 27.67
C ALA A 168 1.55 -12.67 26.18
N GLY A 169 0.32 -12.25 25.86
CA GLY A 169 -0.18 -12.02 24.51
C GLY A 169 -0.03 -10.59 24.01
N VAL A 170 -0.84 -10.26 23.02
CA VAL A 170 -0.90 -8.95 22.34
C VAL A 170 -2.24 -8.29 22.65
N ALA A 171 -2.18 -7.03 23.05
CA ALA A 171 -3.35 -6.18 23.21
C ALA A 171 -3.61 -5.41 21.89
N ARG A 172 -4.90 -5.12 21.62
CA ARG A 172 -5.34 -4.33 20.46
C ARG A 172 -6.24 -3.19 20.94
N TRP A 173 -5.88 -1.98 20.57
CA TRP A 173 -6.69 -0.79 20.83
C TRP A 173 -7.09 -0.11 19.53
N VAL A 174 -8.35 0.29 19.44
CA VAL A 174 -8.87 1.12 18.36
C VAL A 174 -8.94 2.56 18.87
N PHE A 175 -8.42 3.50 18.09
CA PHE A 175 -8.45 4.90 18.43
C PHE A 175 -9.91 5.39 18.58
N GLY A 176 -10.18 6.07 19.69
CA GLY A 176 -11.52 6.53 20.05
C GLY A 176 -12.27 5.59 20.98
N ASP A 177 -11.87 4.30 21.06
CA ASP A 177 -12.49 3.36 21.98
C ASP A 177 -11.91 3.51 23.39
N GLU A 178 -12.77 3.37 24.40
CA GLU A 178 -12.34 3.27 25.80
C GLU A 178 -11.78 1.88 26.10
N ASP A 179 -12.26 0.86 25.41
CA ASP A 179 -11.92 -0.52 25.62
C ASP A 179 -10.71 -0.97 24.79
N VAL A 180 -10.03 -1.98 25.34
CA VAL A 180 -8.90 -2.66 24.70
C VAL A 180 -9.22 -4.14 24.60
N THR A 181 -9.00 -4.72 23.45
CA THR A 181 -9.12 -6.18 23.27
C THR A 181 -7.81 -6.84 23.72
N VAL A 182 -7.92 -7.80 24.65
CA VAL A 182 -6.81 -8.64 25.12
C VAL A 182 -7.25 -10.10 25.15
N ASP A 183 -6.32 -11.02 25.13
CA ASP A 183 -6.59 -12.43 25.32
C ASP A 183 -7.23 -12.68 26.69
N ARG A 184 -8.11 -13.69 26.80
CA ARG A 184 -8.84 -13.99 28.01
C ARG A 184 -7.92 -14.21 29.21
N ASP A 185 -6.80 -14.90 28.98
CA ASP A 185 -5.83 -15.24 30.03
C ASP A 185 -5.04 -14.02 30.52
N ASP A 186 -5.01 -12.95 29.71
CA ASP A 186 -4.29 -11.71 30.01
C ASP A 186 -5.18 -10.62 30.65
N ILE A 187 -6.51 -10.83 30.74
CA ILE A 187 -7.42 -9.79 31.27
C ILE A 187 -7.04 -9.37 32.68
N ALA A 188 -6.71 -10.32 33.57
CA ALA A 188 -6.32 -10.00 34.94
C ALA A 188 -5.06 -9.17 35.00
N ALA A 189 -4.04 -9.54 34.22
CA ALA A 189 -2.78 -8.80 34.11
C ALA A 189 -2.98 -7.40 33.53
N PHE A 190 -3.82 -7.29 32.50
CA PHE A 190 -4.17 -6.00 31.90
C PHE A 190 -4.86 -5.07 32.89
N CYS A 191 -5.86 -5.58 33.61
CA CYS A 191 -6.56 -4.81 34.64
C CYS A 191 -5.61 -4.35 35.76
N ALA A 192 -4.72 -5.24 36.23
CA ALA A 192 -3.73 -4.90 37.23
C ALA A 192 -2.77 -3.80 36.75
N TRP A 193 -2.25 -3.93 35.52
CA TRP A 193 -1.39 -2.89 34.92
C TRP A 193 -2.11 -1.55 34.78
N ARG A 194 -3.41 -1.56 34.45
CA ARG A 194 -4.23 -0.34 34.33
C ARG A 194 -4.76 0.21 35.65
N GLY A 195 -4.44 -0.45 36.81
CA GLY A 195 -4.97 -0.07 38.12
C GLY A 195 -6.47 -0.25 38.24
N LYS A 196 -7.08 -1.15 37.45
CA LYS A 196 -8.50 -1.46 37.45
C LYS A 196 -8.76 -2.81 38.13
N PRO A 197 -9.92 -3.00 38.82
CA PRO A 197 -10.27 -4.30 39.32
C PRO A 197 -10.52 -5.29 38.17
N ALA A 198 -10.09 -6.54 38.34
CA ALA A 198 -10.45 -7.59 37.39
C ALA A 198 -11.98 -7.83 37.40
N PRO A 199 -12.59 -8.16 36.25
CA PRO A 199 -14.00 -8.49 36.15
C PRO A 199 -14.39 -9.61 37.11
N GLU A 200 -15.62 -9.55 37.67
CA GLU A 200 -16.09 -10.47 38.70
C GLU A 200 -16.07 -11.94 38.26
N TYR A 201 -16.41 -12.22 37.00
CA TYR A 201 -16.38 -13.57 36.43
C TYR A 201 -14.97 -14.22 36.38
N LEU A 202 -13.90 -13.45 36.48
CA LEU A 202 -12.54 -13.98 36.60
C LEU A 202 -12.14 -14.27 38.04
N ARG A 203 -12.89 -13.73 39.05
CA ARG A 203 -12.62 -13.96 40.46
C ARG A 203 -13.13 -15.32 40.96
N GLU A 204 -14.13 -15.86 40.24
CA GLU A 204 -14.74 -17.16 40.56
C GLU A 204 -13.93 -18.35 40.02
N VAL A 205 -12.95 -18.13 39.15
CA VAL A 205 -12.15 -19.19 38.47
C VAL A 205 -10.72 -19.33 39.04
N LEU A 206 -10.29 -18.42 39.90
CA LEU A 206 -9.00 -18.52 40.59
C LEU A 206 -9.22 -19.11 41.99
N PRO A 207 -8.62 -20.30 42.30
CA PRO A 207 -8.69 -20.90 43.61
C PRO A 207 -7.99 -20.09 44.69
#